data_982fb016d85776bac6f9ef4d04dc0c23
#
_entry.id   982fb016d85776bac6f9ef4d04dc0c23
#
_cell.length_a   1.000
_cell.length_b   1.000
_cell.length_c   1.000
_cell.angle_alpha   90.00
_cell.angle_beta   90.00
_cell.angle_gamma   90.00
#
_symmetry.space_group_name_H-M   'P 1'
#
loop_
_entity.id
_entity.type
_entity.pdbx_description
1 polymer ?
#
loop_
_entity_poly.entity_id
_entity_poly.type
_entity_poly.pdbx_seq_one_letter_code
_entity_poly.pdbx_strand_id
1 'polypeptide(L)'
;MSEYQSPVYKIVAVPVEKVVANDYNPNIVAPPEMKLLELSIWEDGYTMPCVCYYVSEKDQYELVDGYHRYLVLKTSRRIYEREKGLLPVAVIEKDISNRMASTIRHNRARGTHNVELMSNIVSELTKAGMSDQWIQKNIGMDKDELLRLKQISGLAELFANENFSLSEDR
;
A
#
# COMPACT_ATOMS: atom_id res chain seq x y z
N MET A 1 -13.32 2.21 -29.99
CA MET A 1 -12.80 1.68 -28.70
C MET A 1 -11.46 2.34 -28.46
N SER A 2 -11.29 3.09 -27.37
CA SER A 2 -9.97 3.60 -27.00
C SER A 2 -9.09 2.39 -26.70
N GLU A 3 -8.00 2.26 -27.41
CA GLU A 3 -7.03 1.18 -27.20
C GLU A 3 -6.48 1.29 -25.78
N TYR A 4 -6.68 0.26 -24.95
CA TYR A 4 -6.18 0.26 -23.58
C TYR A 4 -4.66 0.26 -23.59
N GLN A 5 -4.04 1.28 -23.02
CA GLN A 5 -2.60 1.37 -22.88
C GLN A 5 -2.20 1.17 -21.42
N SER A 6 -1.23 0.29 -21.17
CA SER A 6 -0.70 0.07 -19.83
C SER A 6 -0.05 1.35 -19.28
N PRO A 7 -0.31 1.71 -18.02
CA PRO A 7 0.20 2.95 -17.40
C PRO A 7 1.73 3.10 -17.46
N VAL A 8 2.46 1.99 -17.51
CA VAL A 8 3.92 1.98 -17.60
C VAL A 8 4.47 2.65 -18.87
N TYR A 9 3.67 2.75 -19.93
CA TYR A 9 4.08 3.44 -21.16
C TYR A 9 3.88 4.96 -21.09
N LYS A 10 3.28 5.46 -20.00
CA LYS A 10 3.05 6.88 -19.78
C LYS A 10 3.46 7.28 -18.37
N ILE A 11 4.77 7.21 -18.09
CA ILE A 11 5.32 7.61 -16.80
C ILE A 11 5.37 9.14 -16.70
N VAL A 12 4.95 9.65 -15.55
CA VAL A 12 4.99 11.08 -15.23
C VAL A 12 5.97 11.35 -14.09
N ALA A 13 6.68 12.46 -14.16
CA ALA A 13 7.53 12.93 -13.08
C ALA A 13 6.69 13.77 -12.11
N VAL A 14 6.52 13.30 -10.90
CA VAL A 14 5.65 13.92 -9.89
C VAL A 14 6.51 14.45 -8.75
N PRO A 15 6.34 15.72 -8.32
CA PRO A 15 6.97 16.21 -7.09
C PRO A 15 6.63 15.30 -5.92
N VAL A 16 7.65 14.85 -5.18
CA VAL A 16 7.45 13.87 -4.09
C VAL A 16 6.55 14.42 -2.98
N GLU A 17 6.47 15.72 -2.84
CA GLU A 17 5.61 16.42 -1.89
C GLU A 17 4.11 16.26 -2.21
N LYS A 18 3.76 15.97 -3.47
CA LYS A 18 2.40 15.66 -3.90
C LYS A 18 2.03 14.18 -3.74
N VAL A 19 3.00 13.34 -3.40
CA VAL A 19 2.78 11.90 -3.20
C VAL A 19 2.49 11.64 -1.73
N VAL A 20 1.40 10.96 -1.44
CA VAL A 20 1.00 10.55 -0.09
C VAL A 20 0.99 9.03 0.01
N ALA A 21 1.57 8.53 1.09
CA ALA A 21 1.47 7.11 1.41
C ALA A 21 0.05 6.78 1.92
N ASN A 22 -0.40 5.56 1.68
CA ASN A 22 -1.63 5.06 2.29
C ASN A 22 -1.32 4.32 3.60
N ASP A 23 -2.33 4.23 4.49
CA ASP A 23 -2.20 3.62 5.81
C ASP A 23 -2.33 2.07 5.76
N TYR A 24 -2.63 1.50 4.59
CA TYR A 24 -2.87 0.07 4.38
C TYR A 24 -1.78 -0.65 3.57
N ASN A 25 -0.56 -0.12 3.57
CA ASN A 25 0.58 -0.81 2.93
C ASN A 25 1.12 -1.91 3.87
N PRO A 26 0.95 -3.20 3.55
CA PRO A 26 1.33 -4.31 4.42
C PRO A 26 2.83 -4.64 4.39
N ASN A 27 3.63 -3.97 3.57
CA ASN A 27 5.04 -4.30 3.41
C ASN A 27 5.92 -3.54 4.40
N ILE A 28 6.69 -4.31 5.16
CA ILE A 28 7.73 -3.80 6.05
C ILE A 28 9.07 -4.28 5.50
N VAL A 29 10.00 -3.36 5.30
CA VAL A 29 11.38 -3.68 4.87
C VAL A 29 12.33 -3.29 5.99
N ALA A 30 13.25 -4.20 6.32
CA ALA A 30 14.24 -3.96 7.33
C ALA A 30 15.26 -2.87 6.91
N PRO A 31 15.90 -2.16 7.87
CA PRO A 31 16.85 -1.10 7.55
C PRO A 31 18.02 -1.49 6.64
N PRO A 32 18.60 -2.71 6.70
CA PRO A 32 19.64 -3.13 5.77
C PRO A 32 19.18 -3.17 4.31
N GLU A 33 17.97 -3.69 4.06
CA GLU A 33 17.38 -3.75 2.72
C GLU A 33 17.04 -2.36 2.18
N MET A 34 16.65 -1.43 3.05
CA MET A 34 16.44 -0.03 2.67
C MET A 34 17.74 0.63 2.20
N LYS A 35 18.86 0.38 2.86
CA LYS A 35 20.18 0.87 2.43
C LYS A 35 20.61 0.27 1.10
N LEU A 36 20.34 -1.01 0.89
CA LEU A 36 20.64 -1.68 -0.37
C LEU A 36 19.79 -1.13 -1.51
N LEU A 37 18.53 -0.86 -1.26
CA LEU A 37 17.63 -0.20 -2.23
C LEU A 37 18.11 1.21 -2.56
N GLU A 38 18.53 2.00 -1.56
CA GLU A 38 19.10 3.32 -1.78
C GLU A 38 20.35 3.25 -2.66
N LEU A 39 21.24 2.30 -2.40
CA LEU A 39 22.45 2.09 -3.20
C LEU A 39 22.07 1.71 -4.64
N SER A 40 21.16 0.79 -4.83
CA SER A 40 20.68 0.37 -6.16
C SER A 40 20.11 1.56 -6.94
N ILE A 41 19.28 2.38 -6.32
CA ILE A 41 18.73 3.58 -6.95
C ILE A 41 19.84 4.62 -7.24
N TRP A 42 20.84 4.71 -6.38
CA TRP A 42 21.98 5.60 -6.63
C TRP A 42 22.80 5.17 -7.84
N GLU A 43 23.10 3.87 -7.98
CA GLU A 43 23.93 3.33 -9.07
C GLU A 43 23.17 3.26 -10.40
N ASP A 44 21.92 2.77 -10.39
CA ASP A 44 21.18 2.44 -11.60
C ASP A 44 20.07 3.47 -11.95
N GLY A 45 19.74 4.37 -11.02
CA GLY A 45 18.57 5.25 -11.12
C GLY A 45 17.27 4.53 -10.78
N TYR A 46 16.16 5.22 -10.99
CA TYR A 46 14.83 4.62 -10.87
C TYR A 46 14.53 3.76 -12.11
N THR A 47 14.71 2.47 -12.02
CA THR A 47 14.42 1.50 -13.09
C THR A 47 12.96 1.06 -13.12
N MET A 48 12.21 1.29 -12.05
CA MET A 48 10.79 0.95 -11.91
C MET A 48 10.03 2.16 -11.36
N PRO A 49 8.92 2.57 -12.00
CA PRO A 49 8.10 3.65 -11.48
C PRO A 49 7.35 3.21 -10.21
N CYS A 50 7.01 4.16 -9.36
CA CYS A 50 5.98 3.96 -8.36
C CYS A 50 4.61 3.95 -9.04
N VAL A 51 3.65 3.25 -8.45
CA VAL A 51 2.28 3.24 -8.95
C VAL A 51 1.43 4.09 -8.02
N CYS A 52 0.77 5.09 -8.57
CA CYS A 52 -0.08 5.99 -7.81
C CYS A 52 -1.46 6.12 -8.44
N TYR A 53 -2.37 6.56 -7.62
CA TYR A 53 -3.69 7.00 -7.98
C TYR A 53 -3.76 8.53 -7.84
N TYR A 54 -4.29 9.22 -8.84
CA TYR A 54 -4.42 10.68 -8.76
C TYR A 54 -5.75 11.07 -8.13
N VAL A 55 -5.71 11.88 -7.07
CA VAL A 55 -6.87 12.43 -6.36
C VAL A 55 -7.02 13.89 -6.76
N SER A 56 -7.91 14.16 -7.73
CA SER A 56 -8.07 15.47 -8.35
C SER A 56 -8.48 16.57 -7.37
N GLU A 57 -9.34 16.24 -6.38
CA GLU A 57 -9.86 17.17 -5.40
C GLU A 57 -8.78 17.75 -4.47
N LYS A 58 -7.67 17.02 -4.32
CA LYS A 58 -6.55 17.41 -3.45
C LYS A 58 -5.29 17.74 -4.21
N ASP A 59 -5.28 17.54 -5.53
CA ASP A 59 -4.06 17.59 -6.38
C ASP A 59 -2.92 16.76 -5.79
N GLN A 60 -3.23 15.51 -5.39
CA GLN A 60 -2.31 14.58 -4.74
C GLN A 60 -2.30 13.23 -5.45
N TYR A 61 -1.20 12.52 -5.30
CA TYR A 61 -1.01 11.17 -5.80
C TYR A 61 -0.94 10.20 -4.61
N GLU A 62 -1.95 9.34 -4.47
CA GLU A 62 -1.98 8.32 -3.44
C GLU A 62 -1.20 7.10 -3.90
N LEU A 63 -0.23 6.67 -3.09
CA LEU A 63 0.68 5.59 -3.41
C LEU A 63 -0.02 4.23 -3.34
N VAL A 64 0.03 3.47 -4.42
CA VAL A 64 -0.50 2.09 -4.52
C VAL A 64 0.62 1.07 -4.40
N ASP A 65 1.76 1.31 -5.05
CA ASP A 65 2.94 0.45 -5.01
C ASP A 65 4.22 1.28 -5.11
N GLY A 66 5.29 0.78 -4.50
CA GLY A 66 6.59 1.43 -4.51
C GLY A 66 6.88 2.30 -3.28
N TYR A 67 6.24 2.02 -2.14
CA TYR A 67 6.42 2.76 -0.89
C TYR A 67 7.89 2.96 -0.52
N HIS A 68 8.72 1.91 -0.61
CA HIS A 68 10.13 2.00 -0.26
C HIS A 68 10.93 2.86 -1.24
N ARG A 69 10.61 2.81 -2.54
CA ARG A 69 11.20 3.69 -3.56
C ARG A 69 10.82 5.16 -3.33
N TYR A 70 9.58 5.42 -2.98
CA TYR A 70 9.10 6.73 -2.54
C TYR A 70 9.85 7.20 -1.28
N LEU A 71 10.00 6.33 -0.29
CA LEU A 71 10.66 6.65 0.97
C LEU A 71 12.14 6.98 0.74
N VAL A 72 12.85 6.25 -0.12
CA VAL A 72 14.24 6.54 -0.49
C VAL A 72 14.36 7.95 -1.08
N LEU A 73 13.49 8.34 -2.02
CA LEU A 73 13.53 9.71 -2.55
C LEU A 73 13.32 10.76 -1.48
N LYS A 74 12.40 10.50 -0.55
CA LYS A 74 12.03 11.45 0.51
C LYS A 74 13.10 11.59 1.60
N THR A 75 13.89 10.56 1.85
CA THR A 75 14.85 10.51 2.97
C THR A 75 16.30 10.63 2.55
N SER A 76 16.66 10.24 1.32
CA SER A 76 18.02 10.34 0.82
C SER A 76 18.26 11.67 0.12
N ARG A 77 19.02 12.55 0.78
CA ARG A 77 19.33 13.88 0.26
C ARG A 77 20.01 13.82 -1.12
N ARG A 78 20.98 12.93 -1.30
CA ARG A 78 21.73 12.80 -2.56
C ARG A 78 20.84 12.36 -3.72
N ILE A 79 19.89 11.46 -3.49
CA ILE A 79 18.93 11.00 -4.49
C ILE A 79 17.91 12.12 -4.78
N TYR A 80 17.39 12.76 -3.73
CA TYR A 80 16.47 13.90 -3.90
C TYR A 80 17.07 15.01 -4.77
N GLU A 81 18.32 15.41 -4.50
CA GLU A 81 19.02 16.44 -5.28
C GLU A 81 19.23 16.01 -6.74
N ARG A 82 19.66 14.77 -6.99
CA ARG A 82 19.85 14.22 -8.33
C ARG A 82 18.54 14.17 -9.13
N GLU A 83 17.49 13.68 -8.52
CA GLU A 83 16.16 13.56 -9.16
C GLU A 83 15.35 14.86 -9.13
N LYS A 84 15.90 15.94 -8.54
CA LYS A 84 15.22 17.24 -8.38
C LYS A 84 13.88 17.14 -7.64
N GLY A 85 13.78 16.21 -6.69
CA GLY A 85 12.55 15.93 -5.93
C GLY A 85 11.43 15.27 -6.74
N LEU A 86 11.72 14.77 -7.95
CA LEU A 86 10.73 14.16 -8.83
C LEU A 86 10.72 12.64 -8.72
N LEU A 87 9.55 12.06 -8.47
CA LEU A 87 9.31 10.63 -8.44
C LEU A 87 8.72 10.16 -9.77
N PRO A 88 9.28 9.11 -10.42
CA PRO A 88 8.64 8.52 -11.59
C PRO A 88 7.40 7.72 -11.19
N VAL A 89 6.25 8.08 -11.75
CA VAL A 89 4.96 7.53 -11.37
C VAL A 89 4.19 7.01 -12.59
N ALA A 90 3.70 5.78 -12.48
CA ALA A 90 2.66 5.23 -13.33
C ALA A 90 1.30 5.49 -12.66
N VAL A 91 0.43 6.26 -13.32
CA VAL A 91 -0.88 6.62 -12.76
C VAL A 91 -1.93 5.62 -13.18
N ILE A 92 -2.66 5.06 -12.19
CA ILE A 92 -3.83 4.21 -12.44
C ILE A 92 -5.11 4.94 -12.04
N GLU A 93 -6.20 4.64 -12.75
CA GLU A 93 -7.53 5.19 -12.49
C GLU A 93 -8.43 4.09 -11.90
N LYS A 94 -8.85 4.25 -10.63
CA LYS A 94 -9.74 3.30 -9.94
C LYS A 94 -10.50 3.98 -8.81
N ASP A 95 -11.69 3.44 -8.47
CA ASP A 95 -12.42 3.81 -7.25
C ASP A 95 -11.67 3.35 -5.98
N ILE A 96 -12.11 3.82 -4.80
CA ILE A 96 -11.40 3.61 -3.53
C ILE A 96 -11.27 2.12 -3.17
N SER A 97 -12.32 1.31 -3.35
CA SER A 97 -12.28 -0.12 -3.04
C SER A 97 -11.32 -0.87 -3.96
N ASN A 98 -11.31 -0.52 -5.24
CA ASN A 98 -10.37 -1.07 -6.21
C ASN A 98 -8.93 -0.57 -6.01
N ARG A 99 -8.72 0.61 -5.44
CA ARG A 99 -7.39 1.10 -5.04
C ARG A 99 -6.80 0.24 -3.92
N MET A 100 -7.57 -0.01 -2.85
CA MET A 100 -7.15 -0.88 -1.74
C MET A 100 -6.82 -2.28 -2.26
N ALA A 101 -7.70 -2.88 -3.06
CA ALA A 101 -7.46 -4.17 -3.69
C ALA A 101 -6.22 -4.16 -4.59
N SER A 102 -5.98 -3.08 -5.32
CA SER A 102 -4.80 -2.92 -6.17
C SER A 102 -3.52 -2.90 -5.36
N THR A 103 -3.46 -2.10 -4.29
CA THR A 103 -2.32 -2.04 -3.37
C THR A 103 -2.00 -3.42 -2.80
N ILE A 104 -3.01 -4.14 -2.35
CA ILE A 104 -2.83 -5.45 -1.75
C ILE A 104 -2.36 -6.47 -2.78
N ARG A 105 -2.96 -6.51 -3.99
CA ARG A 105 -2.52 -7.41 -5.07
C ARG A 105 -1.07 -7.16 -5.44
N HIS A 106 -0.67 -5.91 -5.65
CA HIS A 106 0.73 -5.55 -5.94
C HIS A 106 1.69 -6.03 -4.85
N ASN A 107 1.28 -5.89 -3.60
CA ASN A 107 2.09 -6.31 -2.46
C ASN A 107 2.09 -7.83 -2.28
N ARG A 108 0.93 -8.50 -2.36
CA ARG A 108 0.82 -9.97 -2.22
C ARG A 108 1.60 -10.73 -3.29
N ALA A 109 1.69 -10.20 -4.49
CA ALA A 109 2.47 -10.83 -5.56
C ALA A 109 3.99 -10.86 -5.29
N ARG A 110 4.48 -10.15 -4.27
CA ARG A 110 5.92 -9.93 -4.04
C ARG A 110 6.49 -10.52 -2.74
N GLY A 111 5.70 -11.14 -1.86
CA GLY A 111 6.28 -11.75 -0.66
C GLY A 111 5.38 -11.89 0.56
N THR A 112 6.00 -12.03 1.74
CA THR A 112 5.33 -12.24 3.02
C THR A 112 4.60 -10.98 3.52
N HIS A 113 3.43 -11.18 4.13
CA HIS A 113 2.56 -10.10 4.58
C HIS A 113 2.43 -10.08 6.10
N ASN A 114 2.27 -8.89 6.64
CA ASN A 114 1.86 -8.72 8.02
C ASN A 114 0.38 -9.12 8.16
N VAL A 115 0.13 -10.15 8.99
CA VAL A 115 -1.20 -10.74 9.20
C VAL A 115 -2.18 -9.72 9.81
N GLU A 116 -1.70 -8.89 10.74
CA GLU A 116 -2.51 -7.87 11.40
C GLU A 116 -2.97 -6.79 10.40
N LEU A 117 -2.05 -6.28 9.58
CA LEU A 117 -2.40 -5.33 8.52
C LEU A 117 -3.36 -5.92 7.50
N MET A 118 -3.18 -7.19 7.12
CA MET A 118 -4.11 -7.88 6.23
C MET A 118 -5.49 -8.06 6.85
N SER A 119 -5.57 -8.34 8.14
CA SER A 119 -6.82 -8.43 8.89
C SER A 119 -7.56 -7.10 8.92
N ASN A 120 -6.86 -5.99 9.18
CA ASN A 120 -7.44 -4.64 9.15
C ASN A 120 -7.98 -4.28 7.77
N ILE A 121 -7.26 -4.61 6.71
CA ILE A 121 -7.69 -4.39 5.32
C ILE A 121 -8.98 -5.16 5.00
N VAL A 122 -9.05 -6.44 5.38
CA VAL A 122 -10.27 -7.26 5.22
C VAL A 122 -11.44 -6.63 5.98
N SER A 123 -11.21 -6.15 7.18
CA SER A 123 -12.22 -5.44 7.98
C SER A 123 -12.74 -4.19 7.27
N GLU A 124 -11.84 -3.33 6.78
CA GLU A 124 -12.21 -2.11 6.06
C GLU A 124 -12.97 -2.38 4.75
N LEU A 125 -12.55 -3.38 3.97
CA LEU A 125 -13.26 -3.79 2.76
C LEU A 125 -14.65 -4.34 3.09
N THR A 126 -14.79 -5.09 4.17
CA THR A 126 -16.09 -5.61 4.64
C THR A 126 -17.01 -4.46 5.08
N LYS A 127 -16.50 -3.48 5.85
CA LYS A 127 -17.21 -2.27 6.24
C LYS A 127 -17.63 -1.41 5.04
N ALA A 128 -16.80 -1.38 4.00
CA ALA A 128 -17.11 -0.70 2.73
C ALA A 128 -18.15 -1.44 1.87
N GLY A 129 -18.68 -2.59 2.35
CA GLY A 129 -19.74 -3.35 1.68
C GLY A 129 -19.26 -4.35 0.64
N MET A 130 -17.95 -4.65 0.58
CA MET A 130 -17.41 -5.65 -0.34
C MET A 130 -17.79 -7.06 0.14
N SER A 131 -18.33 -7.88 -0.77
CA SER A 131 -18.68 -9.26 -0.49
C SER A 131 -17.43 -10.15 -0.32
N ASP A 132 -17.59 -11.27 0.40
CA ASP A 132 -16.53 -12.26 0.57
C ASP A 132 -15.99 -12.78 -0.76
N GLN A 133 -16.88 -13.02 -1.72
CA GLN A 133 -16.50 -13.44 -3.08
C GLN A 133 -15.68 -12.37 -3.79
N TRP A 134 -16.06 -11.10 -3.64
CA TRP A 134 -15.33 -9.98 -4.21
C TRP A 134 -13.92 -9.89 -3.59
N ILE A 135 -13.81 -9.99 -2.27
CA ILE A 135 -12.53 -9.95 -1.54
C ILE A 135 -11.64 -11.11 -1.98
N GLN A 136 -12.15 -12.34 -2.00
CA GLN A 136 -11.39 -13.52 -2.44
C GLN A 136 -10.85 -13.34 -3.87
N LYS A 137 -11.70 -12.91 -4.79
CA LYS A 137 -11.34 -12.71 -6.20
C LYS A 137 -10.32 -11.59 -6.39
N ASN A 138 -10.53 -10.44 -5.75
CA ASN A 138 -9.76 -9.22 -6.02
C ASN A 138 -8.49 -9.10 -5.17
N ILE A 139 -8.45 -9.75 -4.00
CA ILE A 139 -7.29 -9.77 -3.11
C ILE A 139 -6.44 -11.04 -3.33
N GLY A 140 -7.04 -12.08 -3.91
CA GLY A 140 -6.34 -13.34 -4.18
C GLY A 140 -6.15 -14.20 -2.92
N MET A 141 -7.15 -14.28 -2.04
CA MET A 141 -7.13 -15.15 -0.87
C MET A 141 -8.20 -16.24 -0.98
N ASP A 142 -7.95 -17.38 -0.35
CA ASP A 142 -8.94 -18.44 -0.25
C ASP A 142 -9.96 -18.18 0.88
N LYS A 143 -10.99 -19.03 0.93
CA LYS A 143 -12.08 -18.89 1.91
C LYS A 143 -11.59 -19.03 3.35
N ASP A 144 -10.66 -19.93 3.60
CA ASP A 144 -10.17 -20.23 4.96
C ASP A 144 -9.24 -19.10 5.44
N GLU A 145 -8.43 -18.55 4.58
CA GLU A 145 -7.60 -17.37 4.87
C GLU A 145 -8.49 -16.16 5.19
N LEU A 146 -9.51 -15.90 4.38
CA LEU A 146 -10.46 -14.81 4.62
C LEU A 146 -11.18 -14.96 5.97
N LEU A 147 -11.63 -16.17 6.29
CA LEU A 147 -12.30 -16.45 7.56
C LEU A 147 -11.37 -16.19 8.74
N ARG A 148 -10.12 -16.65 8.68
CA ARG A 148 -9.11 -16.41 9.74
C ARG A 148 -8.85 -14.93 9.94
N LEU A 149 -8.68 -14.16 8.86
CA LEU A 149 -8.43 -12.73 8.94
C LEU A 149 -9.62 -11.96 9.54
N LYS A 150 -10.85 -12.37 9.21
CA LYS A 150 -12.07 -11.82 9.82
C LYS A 150 -12.17 -12.15 11.32
N GLN A 151 -11.78 -13.34 11.73
CA GLN A 151 -11.76 -13.73 13.15
C GLN A 151 -10.75 -12.89 13.93
N ILE A 152 -9.56 -12.65 13.38
CA ILE A 152 -8.53 -11.82 14.02
C ILE A 152 -9.04 -10.38 14.20
N SER A 153 -9.62 -9.77 13.18
CA SER A 153 -10.17 -8.41 13.28
C SER A 153 -11.37 -8.33 14.23
N GLY A 154 -12.26 -9.30 14.21
CA GLY A 154 -13.41 -9.38 15.11
C GLY A 154 -13.01 -9.53 16.58
N LEU A 155 -11.99 -10.35 16.87
CA LEU A 155 -11.43 -10.46 18.22
C LEU A 155 -10.78 -9.14 18.67
N ALA A 156 -10.01 -8.49 17.82
CA ALA A 156 -9.38 -7.20 18.14
C ALA A 156 -10.43 -6.12 18.46
N GLU A 157 -11.52 -6.05 17.70
CA GLU A 157 -12.63 -5.12 17.97
C GLU A 157 -13.36 -5.43 19.30
N LEU A 158 -13.56 -6.70 19.63
CA LEU A 158 -14.16 -7.12 20.90
C LEU A 158 -13.30 -6.69 22.09
N PHE A 159 -11.99 -6.94 22.03
CA PHE A 159 -11.07 -6.55 23.10
C PHE A 159 -10.85 -5.05 23.22
N ALA A 160 -10.94 -4.30 22.12
CA ALA A 160 -10.84 -2.83 22.15
C ALA A 160 -12.04 -2.17 22.87
N ASN A 161 -13.20 -2.82 22.88
CA ASN A 161 -14.42 -2.34 23.50
C ASN A 161 -14.64 -2.84 24.94
N GLU A 162 -13.85 -3.82 25.40
CA GLU A 162 -13.89 -4.28 26.79
C GLU A 162 -12.92 -3.47 27.66
N ASN A 163 -13.46 -2.62 28.51
CA ASN A 163 -12.73 -2.08 29.64
C ASN A 163 -12.44 -3.23 30.61
N PHE A 164 -11.23 -3.75 30.59
CA PHE A 164 -10.74 -4.63 31.64
C PHE A 164 -10.66 -3.81 32.95
N SER A 165 -11.68 -3.92 33.79
CA SER A 165 -11.54 -3.52 35.19
C SER A 165 -10.57 -4.52 35.83
N LEU A 166 -9.38 -4.01 36.20
CA LEU A 166 -8.49 -4.73 37.10
C LEU A 166 -9.29 -4.98 38.38
N SER A 167 -9.69 -6.23 38.64
CA SER A 167 -10.15 -6.65 39.93
C SER A 167 -8.94 -6.58 40.87
N GLU A 168 -8.91 -5.58 41.74
CA GLU A 168 -8.03 -5.59 42.91
C GLU A 168 -8.50 -6.78 43.79
N ASP A 169 -7.82 -7.88 43.69
CA ASP A 169 -7.89 -8.93 44.72
C ASP A 169 -7.06 -8.46 45.92
N ARG A 170 -7.80 -8.29 47.01
CA ARG A 170 -7.27 -8.05 48.36
C ARG A 170 -6.60 -9.30 48.94
#